data_8c265fb01039596744aad845e9781402
#
_entry.id   8c265fb01039596744aad845e9781402
#
_cell.length_a   1.000
_cell.length_b   1.000
_cell.length_c   1.000
_cell.angle_alpha   90.00
_cell.angle_beta   90.00
_cell.angle_gamma   90.00
#
_symmetry.space_group_name_H-M   'P 1'
#
loop_
_entity.id
_entity.type
_entity.pdbx_description
1 polymer ?
#
loop_
_entity_poly.entity_id
_entity_poly.type
_entity_poly.pdbx_seq_one_letter_code
_entity_poly.pdbx_strand_id
1 'polypeptide(L)'
;MSTIAEKVKELIVKQLAVAEDQVTDDARFVEDLNADSLDIVELIMALEEEFNSEIPDEDAENLKTVGDAIKYIESKTAAAKE
;
A
#
# COMPACT_ATOMS: atom_id res chain seq x y z
N MET A 1 -14.08 11.43 7.07
CA MET A 1 -12.62 11.45 7.22
C MET A 1 -12.03 10.15 6.77
N SER A 2 -10.91 10.24 6.07
CA SER A 2 -10.26 9.05 5.53
C SER A 2 -9.35 8.41 6.56
N THR A 3 -9.50 7.12 6.74
CA THR A 3 -8.57 6.36 7.57
C THR A 3 -7.32 6.03 6.74
N ILE A 4 -6.29 5.54 7.40
CA ILE A 4 -5.09 5.10 6.70
C ILE A 4 -5.45 3.99 5.72
N ALA A 5 -6.29 3.05 6.14
CA ALA A 5 -6.71 1.96 5.27
C ALA A 5 -7.38 2.49 4.00
N GLU A 6 -8.25 3.47 4.15
CA GLU A 6 -8.93 4.04 3.00
C GLU A 6 -7.96 4.72 2.05
N LYS A 7 -7.01 5.47 2.61
CA LYS A 7 -6.02 6.15 1.78
C LYS A 7 -5.13 5.18 1.04
N VAL A 8 -4.70 4.12 1.70
CA VAL A 8 -3.88 3.10 1.06
C VAL A 8 -4.66 2.48 -0.09
N LYS A 9 -5.91 2.12 0.14
CA LYS A 9 -6.73 1.52 -0.91
C LYS A 9 -6.95 2.45 -2.08
N GLU A 10 -7.16 3.73 -1.81
CA GLU A 10 -7.32 4.72 -2.88
C GLU A 10 -6.07 4.81 -3.75
N LEU A 11 -4.91 4.80 -3.12
CA LEU A 11 -3.66 4.84 -3.87
C LEU A 11 -3.49 3.60 -4.72
N ILE A 12 -3.86 2.44 -4.19
CA ILE A 12 -3.76 1.19 -4.94
C ILE A 12 -4.66 1.24 -6.17
N VAL A 13 -5.89 1.71 -5.98
CA VAL A 13 -6.83 1.85 -7.11
C VAL A 13 -6.23 2.72 -8.21
N LYS A 14 -5.62 3.83 -7.82
CA LYS A 14 -5.03 4.75 -8.80
C LYS A 14 -3.81 4.15 -9.48
N GLN A 15 -2.92 3.57 -8.70
CA GLN A 15 -1.64 3.10 -9.25
C GLN A 15 -1.80 1.85 -10.10
N LEU A 16 -2.68 0.97 -9.70
CA LEU A 16 -2.86 -0.30 -10.40
C LEU A 16 -4.05 -0.30 -11.35
N ALA A 17 -4.82 0.78 -11.36
CA ALA A 17 -5.99 0.91 -12.23
C ALA A 17 -6.97 -0.25 -12.04
N VAL A 18 -7.24 -0.59 -10.78
CA VAL A 18 -8.17 -1.66 -10.45
C VAL A 18 -9.41 -1.08 -9.80
N ALA A 19 -10.47 -1.87 -9.74
CA ALA A 19 -11.71 -1.45 -9.11
C ALA A 19 -11.57 -1.47 -7.59
N GLU A 20 -12.32 -0.61 -6.94
CA GLU A 20 -12.28 -0.50 -5.48
C GLU A 20 -12.63 -1.82 -4.80
N ASP A 21 -13.62 -2.53 -5.34
CA ASP A 21 -14.05 -3.78 -4.73
C ASP A 21 -13.06 -4.91 -4.90
N GLN A 22 -12.05 -4.73 -5.76
CA GLN A 22 -10.98 -5.70 -5.90
C GLN A 22 -9.91 -5.51 -4.82
N VAL A 23 -9.88 -4.36 -4.19
CA VAL A 23 -8.84 -4.02 -3.23
C VAL A 23 -9.32 -4.38 -1.83
N THR A 24 -9.27 -5.67 -1.53
CA THR A 24 -9.62 -6.18 -0.20
C THR A 24 -8.35 -6.41 0.58
N ASP A 25 -8.48 -6.59 1.90
CA ASP A 25 -7.32 -6.81 2.75
C ASP A 25 -6.51 -8.04 2.34
N ASP A 26 -7.21 -9.06 1.85
CA ASP A 26 -6.55 -10.31 1.45
C ASP A 26 -6.02 -10.29 0.04
N ALA A 27 -6.32 -9.25 -0.73
CA ALA A 27 -5.89 -9.17 -2.12
C ALA A 27 -4.37 -9.11 -2.20
N ARG A 28 -3.80 -9.95 -3.04
CA ARG A 28 -2.36 -9.96 -3.28
C ARG A 28 -2.05 -9.10 -4.49
N PHE A 29 -1.00 -8.29 -4.36
CA PHE A 29 -0.68 -7.33 -5.41
C PHE A 29 -0.38 -8.01 -6.74
N VAL A 30 0.43 -9.03 -6.70
CA VAL A 30 0.84 -9.70 -7.95
C VAL A 30 -0.25 -10.64 -8.45
N GLU A 31 -0.78 -11.48 -7.59
CA GLU A 31 -1.67 -12.55 -8.00
C GLU A 31 -3.10 -12.09 -8.23
N ASP A 32 -3.59 -11.20 -7.38
CA ASP A 32 -4.98 -10.78 -7.45
C ASP A 32 -5.17 -9.46 -8.18
N LEU A 33 -4.21 -8.56 -8.08
CA LEU A 33 -4.30 -7.25 -8.69
C LEU A 33 -3.42 -7.10 -9.93
N ASN A 34 -2.71 -8.15 -10.30
CA ASN A 34 -1.88 -8.19 -11.50
C ASN A 34 -0.79 -7.12 -11.53
N ALA A 35 -0.27 -6.77 -10.37
CA ALA A 35 0.80 -5.79 -10.30
C ALA A 35 2.11 -6.45 -10.71
N ASP A 36 2.89 -5.77 -11.54
CA ASP A 36 4.25 -6.24 -11.82
C ASP A 36 5.24 -5.47 -10.94
N SER A 37 6.53 -5.75 -11.12
CA SER A 37 7.55 -5.15 -10.27
C SER A 37 7.54 -3.63 -10.34
N LEU A 38 7.35 -3.09 -11.52
CA LEU A 38 7.33 -1.65 -11.71
C LEU A 38 6.12 -1.02 -11.03
N ASP A 39 4.97 -1.68 -11.16
CA ASP A 39 3.75 -1.20 -10.50
C ASP A 39 3.95 -1.12 -8.99
N ILE A 40 4.59 -2.14 -8.43
CA ILE A 40 4.82 -2.19 -7.00
C ILE A 40 5.78 -1.08 -6.57
N VAL A 41 6.83 -0.85 -7.34
CA VAL A 41 7.78 0.23 -7.03
C VAL A 41 7.06 1.57 -7.02
N GLU A 42 6.24 1.82 -8.03
CA GLU A 42 5.51 3.07 -8.11
C GLU A 42 4.51 3.23 -6.97
N LEU A 43 3.87 2.13 -6.59
CA LEU A 43 2.94 2.16 -5.47
C LEU A 43 3.66 2.48 -4.18
N ILE A 44 4.81 1.85 -3.96
CA ILE A 44 5.61 2.12 -2.76
C ILE A 44 6.00 3.58 -2.70
N MET A 45 6.44 4.14 -3.82
CA MET A 45 6.82 5.55 -3.87
C MET A 45 5.62 6.46 -3.55
N ALA A 46 4.45 6.09 -4.07
CA ALA A 46 3.24 6.87 -3.79
C ALA A 46 2.89 6.83 -2.31
N LEU A 47 3.04 5.66 -1.69
CA LEU A 47 2.78 5.52 -0.26
C LEU A 47 3.78 6.35 0.55
N GLU A 48 5.03 6.36 0.15
CA GLU A 48 6.04 7.15 0.84
C GLU A 48 5.70 8.63 0.80
N GLU A 49 5.24 9.11 -0.35
CA GLU A 49 4.89 10.52 -0.50
C GLU A 49 3.63 10.87 0.27
N GLU A 50 2.63 10.00 0.18
CA GLU A 50 1.34 10.29 0.80
C GLU A 50 1.46 10.33 2.32
N PHE A 51 2.24 9.44 2.89
CA PHE A 51 2.34 9.31 4.34
C PHE A 51 3.64 9.86 4.90
N ASN A 52 4.45 10.48 4.04
CA ASN A 52 5.72 11.08 4.43
C ASN A 52 6.55 10.10 5.25
N SER A 53 6.65 8.88 4.75
CA SER A 53 7.37 7.80 5.39
C SER A 53 8.30 7.15 4.41
N GLU A 54 9.34 6.52 4.94
CA GLU A 54 10.30 5.81 4.13
C GLU A 54 10.03 4.31 4.22
N ILE A 55 10.00 3.64 3.08
CA ILE A 55 9.78 2.19 3.05
C ILE A 55 11.00 1.53 2.42
N PRO A 56 11.88 0.97 3.25
CA PRO A 56 13.07 0.29 2.71
C PRO A 56 12.69 -0.88 1.81
N ASP A 57 13.56 -1.23 0.89
CA ASP A 57 13.31 -2.33 -0.04
C ASP A 57 13.03 -3.63 0.69
N GLU A 58 13.72 -3.87 1.79
CA GLU A 58 13.51 -5.08 2.58
C GLU A 58 12.07 -5.18 3.08
N ASP A 59 11.55 -4.06 3.56
CA ASP A 59 10.18 -4.02 4.06
C ASP A 59 9.19 -4.14 2.92
N ALA A 60 9.50 -3.49 1.80
CA ALA A 60 8.62 -3.53 0.64
C ALA A 60 8.43 -4.96 0.13
N GLU A 61 9.48 -5.76 0.21
CA GLU A 61 9.40 -7.15 -0.23
C GLU A 61 8.43 -7.98 0.59
N ASN A 62 8.17 -7.56 1.82
CA ASN A 62 7.26 -8.26 2.71
C ASN A 62 5.81 -7.81 2.55
N LEU A 63 5.57 -6.76 1.78
CA LEU A 63 4.22 -6.24 1.57
C LEU A 63 3.58 -6.97 0.39
N LYS A 64 3.02 -8.12 0.66
CA LYS A 64 2.46 -8.96 -0.39
C LYS A 64 0.96 -8.77 -0.60
N THR A 65 0.26 -8.37 0.44
CA THR A 65 -1.18 -8.15 0.35
C THR A 65 -1.50 -6.70 0.72
N VAL A 66 -2.72 -6.30 0.37
CA VAL A 66 -3.20 -4.96 0.73
C VAL A 66 -3.18 -4.79 2.25
N GLY A 67 -3.60 -5.82 2.98
CA GLY A 67 -3.60 -5.78 4.44
C GLY A 67 -2.20 -5.58 5.01
N ASP A 68 -1.21 -6.24 4.41
CA ASP A 68 0.17 -6.06 4.85
C ASP A 68 0.60 -4.60 4.72
N ALA A 69 0.27 -3.98 3.60
CA ALA A 69 0.63 -2.58 3.35
C ALA A 69 -0.07 -1.66 4.34
N ILE A 70 -1.35 -1.91 4.59
CA ILE A 70 -2.12 -1.10 5.53
C ILE A 70 -1.51 -1.18 6.93
N LYS A 71 -1.22 -2.38 7.39
CA LYS A 71 -0.66 -2.57 8.72
C LYS A 71 0.71 -1.90 8.84
N TYR A 72 1.51 -2.01 7.79
CA TYR A 72 2.84 -1.42 7.80
C TYR A 72 2.74 0.10 7.94
N ILE A 73 1.87 0.73 7.15
CA ILE A 73 1.71 2.18 7.20
C ILE A 73 1.12 2.62 8.54
N GLU A 74 0.16 1.86 9.06
CA GLU A 74 -0.42 2.17 10.36
C GLU A 74 0.64 2.15 11.45
N SER A 75 1.53 1.17 11.38
CA SER A 75 2.61 1.06 12.34
C SER A 75 3.56 2.25 12.25
N LYS A 76 3.89 2.67 11.04
CA LYS A 76 4.78 3.81 10.83
C LYS A 76 4.16 5.11 11.30
N THR A 77 2.89 5.34 10.98
CA THR A 77 2.24 6.58 11.37
C THR A 77 1.97 6.64 12.86
N ALA A 78 1.68 5.50 13.48
CA ALA A 78 1.50 5.45 14.92
C ALA A 78 2.80 5.82 15.62
N ALA A 79 3.94 5.32 15.12
CA ALA A 79 5.25 5.65 15.67
C ALA A 79 5.55 7.14 15.50
N ALA A 80 5.16 7.68 14.35
CA ALA A 80 5.42 9.10 14.07
C ALA A 80 4.63 10.02 14.98
N LYS A 81 3.51 9.56 15.49
CA LYS A 81 2.69 10.37 16.38
C LYS A 81 3.24 10.49 17.78
N GLU A 82 4.13 9.58 18.14
CA GLU A 82 4.75 9.64 19.45
C GLU A 82 5.70 10.82 19.51
#